data_857d0bf1b71aa3803d6881ea14b61180
#
_entry.id   857d0bf1b71aa3803d6881ea14b61180
#
_cell.length_a   1.000
_cell.length_b   1.000
_cell.length_c   1.000
_cell.angle_alpha   90.00
_cell.angle_beta   90.00
_cell.angle_gamma   90.00
#
_symmetry.space_group_name_H-M   'P 1'
#
loop_
_entity.id
_entity.type
_entity.pdbx_description
1 polymer ?
#
loop_
_entity_poly.entity_id
_entity_poly.type
_entity_poly.pdbx_seq_one_letter_code
_entity_poly.pdbx_strand_id
1 'polypeptide(L)'
;MRTEAAEFPISLDLGTAWHDWTGMPFVFAVWAARPGTDLEHVGALLSEARDNGLQCLPKIAADQASRYNLSQANCLRYLDQFIHYHLGDQEKQGMDLYFQHAAKLALIAQPAQLRFHEPLLS
;
A
#
# COMPACT_ATOMS: atom_id res chain seq x y z
N MET A 1 -13.15 13.08 0.86
CA MET A 1 -12.84 12.97 2.23
C MET A 1 -14.07 13.16 3.08
N ARG A 2 -14.15 12.50 4.19
CA ARG A 2 -15.36 12.05 4.81
C ARG A 2 -16.05 13.10 5.64
N THR A 3 -17.37 13.17 5.53
CA THR A 3 -18.26 13.99 6.36
C THR A 3 -18.26 13.59 7.85
N GLU A 4 -17.61 12.49 8.19
CA GLU A 4 -17.51 11.98 9.57
C GLU A 4 -16.58 12.82 10.47
N ALA A 5 -15.80 13.72 9.90
CA ALA A 5 -14.88 14.60 10.65
C ALA A 5 -15.60 15.51 11.67
N ALA A 6 -16.91 15.73 11.51
CA ALA A 6 -17.70 16.52 12.46
C ALA A 6 -18.04 15.75 13.74
N GLU A 7 -18.05 14.42 13.70
CA GLU A 7 -18.35 13.57 14.86
C GLU A 7 -17.10 13.26 15.71
N PHE A 8 -15.92 13.40 15.12
CA PHE A 8 -14.66 13.07 15.78
C PHE A 8 -13.76 14.31 15.82
N PRO A 9 -13.46 14.84 17.00
CA PRO A 9 -12.65 16.07 17.13
C PRO A 9 -11.17 15.88 16.78
N ILE A 10 -10.70 14.64 16.71
CA ILE A 10 -9.31 14.31 16.39
C ILE A 10 -9.29 13.38 15.21
N SER A 11 -8.51 13.74 14.18
CA SER A 11 -8.25 12.91 13.03
C SER A 11 -6.75 12.77 12.81
N LEU A 12 -6.24 11.55 12.75
CA LEU A 12 -4.83 11.24 12.55
C LEU A 12 -4.67 10.27 11.39
N ASP A 13 -3.90 10.68 10.39
CA ASP A 13 -3.46 9.79 9.32
C ASP A 13 -2.28 8.96 9.83
N LEU A 14 -2.48 7.66 9.99
CA LEU A 14 -1.46 6.78 10.55
C LEU A 14 -0.26 6.59 9.63
N GLY A 15 -0.46 6.63 8.32
CA GLY A 15 0.63 6.57 7.35
C GLY A 15 1.55 7.78 7.45
N THR A 16 0.97 8.97 7.55
CA THR A 16 1.71 10.22 7.76
C THR A 16 2.45 10.20 9.09
N ALA A 17 1.78 9.80 10.17
CA ALA A 17 2.40 9.72 11.50
C ALA A 17 3.58 8.75 11.53
N TRP A 18 3.45 7.61 10.88
CA TRP A 18 4.53 6.63 10.75
C TRP A 18 5.73 7.22 9.98
N HIS A 19 5.47 7.85 8.85
CA HIS A 19 6.52 8.48 8.05
C HIS A 19 7.23 9.59 8.80
N ASP A 20 6.50 10.46 9.49
CA ASP A 20 7.08 11.56 10.26
C ASP A 20 7.96 11.03 11.40
N TRP A 21 7.57 9.92 12.00
CA TRP A 21 8.31 9.30 13.09
C TRP A 21 9.54 8.51 12.62
N THR A 22 9.39 7.70 11.56
CA THR A 22 10.42 6.72 11.17
C THR A 22 11.21 7.13 9.93
N GLY A 23 10.70 8.05 9.12
CA GLY A 23 11.25 8.37 7.80
C GLY A 23 10.97 7.30 6.75
N MET A 24 10.24 6.23 7.10
CA MET A 24 9.95 5.12 6.22
C MET A 24 8.50 5.16 5.72
N PRO A 25 8.23 4.65 4.50
CA PRO A 25 6.86 4.48 4.05
C PRO A 25 6.13 3.43 4.89
N PHE A 26 4.81 3.59 5.03
CA PHE A 26 3.95 2.60 5.66
C PHE A 26 3.28 1.74 4.60
N VAL A 27 3.47 0.44 4.67
CA VAL A 27 2.85 -0.52 3.75
C VAL A 27 1.53 -1.00 4.33
N PHE A 28 0.42 -0.53 3.75
CA PHE A 28 -0.93 -0.86 4.24
C PHE A 28 -1.39 -2.25 3.83
N ALA A 29 -1.02 -2.68 2.64
CA ALA A 29 -1.43 -3.97 2.10
C ALA A 29 -0.41 -4.50 1.09
N VAL A 30 -0.34 -5.82 1.00
CA VAL A 30 0.50 -6.51 0.00
C VAL A 30 -0.27 -7.72 -0.54
N TRP A 31 0.11 -8.16 -1.71
CA TRP A 31 -0.26 -9.49 -2.15
C TRP A 31 0.55 -10.53 -1.38
N ALA A 32 -0.14 -11.53 -0.86
CA ALA A 32 0.49 -12.65 -0.17
C ALA A 32 0.06 -13.96 -0.83
N ALA A 33 1.00 -14.86 -1.01
CA ALA A 33 0.76 -16.16 -1.63
C ALA A 33 0.99 -17.29 -0.63
N ARG A 34 0.20 -18.36 -0.77
CA ARG A 34 0.40 -19.59 -0.01
C ARG A 34 1.61 -20.34 -0.53
N PRO A 35 2.27 -21.14 0.33
CA PRO A 35 3.31 -22.06 -0.13
C PRO A 35 2.81 -22.96 -1.26
N GLY A 36 3.65 -23.19 -2.27
CA GLY A 36 3.29 -23.99 -3.45
C GLY A 36 2.63 -23.23 -4.58
N THR A 37 2.36 -21.93 -4.42
CA THR A 37 1.89 -21.08 -5.52
C THR A 37 2.99 -20.90 -6.56
N ASP A 38 2.62 -20.96 -7.85
CA ASP A 38 3.54 -20.60 -8.94
C ASP A 38 3.76 -19.09 -8.96
N LEU A 39 4.75 -18.64 -8.17
CA LEU A 39 5.02 -17.23 -7.99
C LEU A 39 5.54 -16.54 -9.25
N GLU A 40 6.25 -17.26 -10.11
CA GLU A 40 6.72 -16.70 -11.39
C GLU A 40 5.54 -16.29 -12.26
N HIS A 41 4.57 -17.18 -12.43
CA HIS A 41 3.40 -16.91 -13.25
C HIS A 41 2.48 -15.86 -12.61
N VAL A 42 2.12 -16.04 -11.35
CA VAL A 42 1.22 -15.10 -10.64
C VAL A 42 1.87 -13.74 -10.45
N GLY A 43 3.15 -13.69 -10.11
CA GLY A 43 3.90 -12.45 -9.97
C GLY A 43 3.97 -11.67 -11.27
N ALA A 44 4.18 -12.35 -12.39
CA ALA A 44 4.18 -11.72 -13.72
C ALA A 44 2.81 -11.12 -14.05
N LEU A 45 1.72 -11.86 -13.81
CA LEU A 45 0.36 -11.37 -14.04
C LEU A 45 0.03 -10.14 -13.19
N LEU A 46 0.38 -10.16 -11.91
CA LEU A 46 0.11 -9.05 -11.01
C LEU A 46 0.94 -7.81 -11.38
N SER A 47 2.19 -8.01 -11.78
CA SER A 47 3.06 -6.91 -12.24
C SER A 47 2.54 -6.28 -13.52
N GLU A 48 2.10 -7.09 -14.48
CA GLU A 48 1.49 -6.61 -15.72
C GLU A 48 0.19 -5.84 -15.45
N ALA A 49 -0.66 -6.38 -14.59
CA ALA A 49 -1.91 -5.72 -14.20
C ALA A 49 -1.64 -4.36 -13.53
N ARG A 50 -0.65 -4.29 -12.64
CA ARG A 50 -0.22 -3.03 -12.02
C ARG A 50 0.23 -2.03 -13.08
N ASP A 51 1.11 -2.43 -13.97
CA ASP A 51 1.69 -1.54 -14.98
C ASP A 51 0.62 -1.04 -15.95
N ASN A 52 -0.30 -1.89 -16.36
CA ASN A 52 -1.46 -1.52 -17.17
C ASN A 52 -2.37 -0.54 -16.42
N GLY A 53 -2.64 -0.81 -15.14
CA GLY A 53 -3.44 0.08 -14.29
C GLY A 53 -2.83 1.46 -14.14
N LEU A 54 -1.52 1.54 -13.93
CA LEU A 54 -0.81 2.82 -13.81
C LEU A 54 -0.91 3.69 -15.08
N GLN A 55 -1.00 3.07 -16.25
CA GLN A 55 -1.20 3.78 -17.51
C GLN A 55 -2.64 4.26 -17.69
N CYS A 56 -3.59 3.71 -16.95
CA CYS A 56 -5.02 3.99 -17.06
C CYS A 56 -5.58 4.81 -15.88
N LEU A 57 -4.74 5.38 -15.01
CA LEU A 57 -5.22 6.11 -13.82
C LEU A 57 -6.24 7.21 -14.13
N PRO A 58 -6.06 8.06 -15.15
CA PRO A 58 -7.06 9.08 -15.47
C PRO A 58 -8.43 8.49 -15.81
N LYS A 59 -8.46 7.39 -16.56
CA LYS A 59 -9.71 6.70 -16.90
C LYS A 59 -10.35 6.08 -15.66
N ILE A 60 -9.57 5.42 -14.82
CA ILE A 60 -10.06 4.83 -13.57
C ILE A 60 -10.64 5.93 -12.68
N ALA A 61 -9.95 7.06 -12.54
CA ALA A 61 -10.44 8.19 -11.76
C ALA A 61 -11.76 8.74 -12.30
N ALA A 62 -11.89 8.87 -13.62
CA ALA A 62 -13.13 9.31 -14.25
C ALA A 62 -14.30 8.36 -13.97
N ASP A 63 -14.06 7.06 -14.05
CA ASP A 63 -15.09 6.04 -13.86
C ASP A 63 -15.51 5.87 -12.38
N GLN A 64 -14.60 6.12 -11.44
CA GLN A 64 -14.82 5.81 -10.03
C GLN A 64 -15.10 7.02 -9.13
N ALA A 65 -14.77 8.23 -9.56
CA ALA A 65 -14.86 9.43 -8.71
C ALA A 65 -16.25 9.64 -8.10
N SER A 66 -17.30 9.52 -8.90
CA SER A 66 -18.67 9.71 -8.43
C SER A 66 -19.09 8.67 -7.39
N ARG A 67 -18.60 7.45 -7.50
CA ARG A 67 -18.89 6.35 -6.56
C ARG A 67 -18.40 6.64 -5.15
N TYR A 68 -17.32 7.41 -5.04
CA TYR A 68 -16.70 7.76 -3.75
C TYR A 68 -16.96 9.21 -3.33
N ASN A 69 -17.86 9.91 -4.00
CA ASN A 69 -18.15 11.32 -3.76
C ASN A 69 -16.91 12.22 -3.85
N LEU A 70 -16.04 11.91 -4.80
CA LEU A 70 -14.83 12.68 -5.08
C LEU A 70 -14.96 13.38 -6.44
N SER A 71 -14.27 14.50 -6.60
CA SER A 71 -14.03 15.04 -7.93
C SER A 71 -13.06 14.12 -8.68
N GLN A 72 -13.11 14.13 -10.00
CA GLN A 72 -12.18 13.35 -10.82
C GLN A 72 -10.73 13.71 -10.49
N ALA A 73 -10.43 15.01 -10.31
CA ALA A 73 -9.09 15.48 -9.97
C ALA A 73 -8.62 14.94 -8.60
N ASN A 74 -9.47 14.95 -7.59
CA ASN A 74 -9.14 14.40 -6.26
C ASN A 74 -8.97 12.89 -6.29
N CYS A 75 -9.82 12.19 -7.05
CA CYS A 75 -9.69 10.74 -7.23
C CYS A 75 -8.37 10.39 -7.92
N LEU A 76 -8.01 11.10 -8.98
CA LEU A 76 -6.75 10.90 -9.68
C LEU A 76 -5.55 11.18 -8.77
N ARG A 77 -5.59 12.26 -8.01
CA ARG A 77 -4.53 12.62 -7.06
C ARG A 77 -4.35 11.56 -5.99
N TYR A 78 -5.44 11.00 -5.47
CA TYR A 78 -5.39 9.88 -4.52
C TYR A 78 -4.70 8.67 -5.12
N LEU A 79 -5.10 8.26 -6.33
CA LEU A 79 -4.54 7.09 -7.01
C LEU A 79 -3.08 7.29 -7.44
N ASP A 80 -2.71 8.50 -7.82
CA ASP A 80 -1.38 8.81 -8.38
C ASP A 80 -0.36 9.18 -7.30
N GLN A 81 -0.76 10.01 -6.33
CA GLN A 81 0.18 10.59 -5.37
C GLN A 81 0.15 9.92 -3.99
N PHE A 82 -0.99 9.43 -3.54
CA PHE A 82 -1.12 8.87 -2.19
C PHE A 82 -0.94 7.36 -2.12
N ILE A 83 -1.20 6.64 -3.20
CA ILE A 83 -0.99 5.19 -3.26
C ILE A 83 0.29 4.88 -4.02
N HIS A 84 1.13 4.03 -3.42
CA HIS A 84 2.35 3.51 -4.03
C HIS A 84 2.14 2.04 -4.39
N TYR A 85 2.45 1.69 -5.62
CA TYR A 85 2.17 0.36 -6.19
C TYR A 85 3.40 -0.53 -6.30
N HIS A 86 4.56 -0.01 -5.93
CA HIS A 86 5.82 -0.74 -5.98
C HIS A 86 6.29 -1.04 -4.55
N LEU A 87 6.68 -2.28 -4.33
CA LEU A 87 7.27 -2.72 -3.08
C LEU A 87 8.80 -2.69 -3.21
N GLY A 88 9.37 -1.52 -3.00
CA GLY A 88 10.82 -1.31 -3.07
C GLY A 88 11.53 -1.58 -1.75
N ASP A 89 12.82 -1.28 -1.70
CA ASP A 89 13.64 -1.55 -0.52
C ASP A 89 13.20 -0.75 0.70
N GLN A 90 12.80 0.50 0.54
CA GLN A 90 12.31 1.32 1.65
C GLN A 90 11.00 0.79 2.23
N GLU A 91 10.11 0.31 1.38
CA GLU A 91 8.86 -0.31 1.79
C GLU A 91 9.11 -1.59 2.58
N LYS A 92 10.04 -2.43 2.12
CA LYS A 92 10.44 -3.64 2.83
C LYS A 92 11.08 -3.33 4.19
N GLN A 93 11.94 -2.30 4.25
CA GLN A 93 12.53 -1.82 5.50
C GLN A 93 11.47 -1.28 6.46
N GLY A 94 10.50 -0.53 5.95
CA GLY A 94 9.37 -0.03 6.74
C GLY A 94 8.53 -1.16 7.33
N MET A 95 8.24 -2.19 6.55
CA MET A 95 7.52 -3.39 7.04
C MET A 95 8.32 -4.10 8.14
N ASP A 96 9.60 -4.30 7.94
CA ASP A 96 10.46 -4.96 8.93
C ASP A 96 10.50 -4.17 10.24
N LEU A 97 10.66 -2.85 10.17
CA LEU A 97 10.66 -1.98 11.33
C LEU A 97 9.31 -2.03 12.07
N TYR A 98 8.21 -2.06 11.33
CA TYR A 98 6.86 -2.19 11.92
C TYR A 98 6.73 -3.48 12.74
N PHE A 99 7.16 -4.60 12.19
CA PHE A 99 7.10 -5.87 12.90
C PHE A 99 8.04 -5.92 14.11
N GLN A 100 9.20 -5.28 14.04
CA GLN A 100 10.09 -5.14 15.20
C GLN A 100 9.43 -4.38 16.33
N HIS A 101 8.77 -3.26 16.04
CA HIS A 101 8.02 -2.50 17.04
C HIS A 101 6.84 -3.28 17.61
N ALA A 102 6.10 -4.00 16.76
CA ALA A 102 5.00 -4.84 17.21
C ALA A 102 5.48 -5.95 18.18
N ALA A 103 6.63 -6.55 17.90
CA ALA A 103 7.22 -7.54 18.80
C ALA A 103 7.68 -6.92 20.12
N LYS A 104 8.28 -5.74 20.09
CA LYS A 104 8.67 -5.01 21.31
C LYS A 104 7.49 -4.69 22.21
N LEU A 105 6.33 -4.40 21.62
CA LEU A 105 5.09 -4.13 22.34
C LEU A 105 4.32 -5.40 22.71
N ALA A 106 4.89 -6.56 22.45
CA ALA A 106 4.28 -7.89 22.69
C ALA A 106 2.93 -8.08 21.97
N LEU A 107 2.71 -7.37 20.86
CA LEU A 107 1.55 -7.56 19.99
C LEU A 107 1.69 -8.82 19.14
N ILE A 108 2.91 -9.20 18.85
CA ILE A 108 3.30 -10.47 18.22
C ILE A 108 4.46 -11.08 19.02
N ALA A 109 4.61 -12.40 18.95
CA ALA A 109 5.63 -13.12 19.76
C ALA A 109 7.05 -12.77 19.32
N GLN A 110 7.28 -12.63 18.02
CA GLN A 110 8.57 -12.29 17.41
C GLN A 110 8.33 -11.57 16.08
N PRO A 111 9.33 -10.81 15.57
CA PRO A 111 9.19 -10.17 14.27
C PRO A 111 8.91 -11.19 13.17
N ALA A 112 8.00 -10.85 12.27
CA ALA A 112 7.70 -11.69 11.12
C ALA A 112 8.90 -11.76 10.18
N GLN A 113 9.25 -12.98 9.75
CA GLN A 113 10.25 -13.19 8.72
C GLN A 113 9.57 -13.22 7.37
N LEU A 114 9.65 -12.12 6.64
CA LEU A 114 9.02 -11.97 5.36
C LEU A 114 9.94 -12.48 4.24
N ARG A 115 9.35 -13.23 3.31
CA ARG A 115 9.99 -13.62 2.06
C ARG A 115 9.32 -12.91 0.92
N PHE A 116 10.11 -12.26 0.09
CA PHE A 116 9.61 -11.52 -1.06
C PHE A 116 9.98 -12.25 -2.35
N HIS A 117 8.99 -12.40 -3.21
CA HIS A 117 9.23 -12.87 -4.57
C HIS A 117 9.56 -11.67 -5.44
N GLU A 118 10.69 -11.70 -6.10
CA GLU A 118 11.08 -10.70 -7.10
C GLU A 118 10.95 -11.33 -8.47
N PRO A 119 10.10 -10.76 -9.35
CA PRO A 119 9.98 -11.27 -10.71
C PRO A 119 11.34 -11.15 -11.42
N LEU A 120 11.65 -12.14 -12.23
CA LEU A 120 12.79 -12.05 -13.13
C LEU A 120 12.62 -10.83 -14.02
N LEU A 121 13.62 -9.97 -14.06
CA LEU A 121 13.65 -8.84 -14.97
C LEU A 121 13.70 -9.39 -16.40
N SER A 122 12.61 -9.24 -17.11
CA SER A 122 12.56 -9.56 -18.55
C SER A 122 13.14 -8.43 -19.37
#